data_db6267eb9e4f3b5267f50ed14610025e
#
_entry.id   db6267eb9e4f3b5267f50ed14610025e
#
_cell.length_a   1.000
_cell.length_b   1.000
_cell.length_c   1.000
_cell.angle_alpha   90.00
_cell.angle_beta   90.00
_cell.angle_gamma   90.00
#
_symmetry.space_group_name_H-M   'P 1'
#
loop_
_entity.id
_entity.type
_entity.pdbx_description
1 polymer ?
#
loop_
_entity_poly.entity_id
_entity_poly.type
_entity_poly.pdbx_seq_one_letter_code
_entity_poly.pdbx_strand_id
1 'polypeptide(L)'
;MSKIKRKTKRYLVLGGIAAAILILIILIVHGVRGVLSPGIDTTAGVEYIQTKEAENVTDIENKISRLEHQDSAGSGEGEDSRSLKEKFSTAVVIGDSVTQGFSEFNVLNASSVISKIGLHLYETDDLIEQAKEISPGTVFLALGRNDLASTEGNADEFIEQYTKVLDRINQELPDANVFVNSIFPVQDKALEDDPYLKDIAQYNEALSKLCDSREIGFIDNTDLAEDQYFEEDGQHFTADFYPVWAEHMAEVAAL
;
A
#
# COMPACT_ATOMS: atom_id res chain seq x y z
N MET A 1 4.01 4.85 -82.22
CA MET A 1 3.02 4.73 -81.12
C MET A 1 2.93 3.34 -80.41
N SER A 2 3.57 2.28 -80.89
CA SER A 2 3.41 0.93 -80.30
C SER A 2 4.26 0.58 -79.11
N LYS A 3 5.45 1.22 -78.97
CA LYS A 3 6.39 0.91 -77.84
C LYS A 3 5.95 1.48 -76.47
N ILE A 4 5.21 2.57 -76.45
CA ILE A 4 4.72 3.20 -75.19
C ILE A 4 3.59 2.33 -74.60
N LYS A 5 2.65 1.82 -75.40
CA LYS A 5 1.58 0.95 -74.96
C LYS A 5 2.09 -0.38 -74.31
N ARG A 6 3.24 -0.91 -74.81
CA ARG A 6 3.85 -2.13 -74.25
C ARG A 6 4.51 -1.89 -72.88
N LYS A 7 5.15 -0.73 -72.67
CA LYS A 7 5.77 -0.37 -71.38
C LYS A 7 4.67 -0.17 -70.33
N THR A 8 3.61 0.58 -70.64
CA THR A 8 2.48 0.84 -69.73
C THR A 8 1.79 -0.47 -69.33
N LYS A 9 1.60 -1.41 -70.25
CA LYS A 9 1.01 -2.72 -69.97
C LYS A 9 1.89 -3.58 -69.05
N ARG A 10 3.22 -3.48 -69.18
CA ARG A 10 4.16 -4.15 -68.28
C ARG A 10 4.13 -3.56 -66.84
N TYR A 11 4.05 -2.24 -66.69
CA TYR A 11 3.92 -1.63 -65.38
C TYR A 11 2.61 -1.93 -64.71
N LEU A 12 1.49 -2.02 -65.44
CA LEU A 12 0.21 -2.44 -64.90
C LEU A 12 0.23 -3.90 -64.43
N VAL A 13 0.86 -4.80 -65.16
CA VAL A 13 0.99 -6.20 -64.76
C VAL A 13 1.91 -6.34 -63.56
N LEU A 14 3.05 -5.64 -63.51
CA LEU A 14 3.97 -5.62 -62.37
C LEU A 14 3.31 -5.02 -61.12
N GLY A 15 2.56 -3.94 -61.26
CA GLY A 15 1.79 -3.34 -60.17
C GLY A 15 0.70 -4.27 -59.62
N GLY A 16 0.01 -4.99 -60.50
CA GLY A 16 -0.99 -6.00 -60.12
C GLY A 16 -0.37 -7.16 -59.33
N ILE A 17 0.80 -7.66 -59.78
CA ILE A 17 1.55 -8.72 -59.05
C ILE A 17 2.01 -8.22 -57.69
N ALA A 18 2.55 -7.00 -57.62
CA ALA A 18 2.98 -6.42 -56.34
C ALA A 18 1.83 -6.24 -55.35
N ALA A 19 0.66 -5.80 -55.85
CA ALA A 19 -0.54 -5.66 -55.01
C ALA A 19 -1.05 -7.05 -54.53
N ALA A 20 -1.02 -8.06 -55.38
CA ALA A 20 -1.41 -9.42 -54.99
C ALA A 20 -0.50 -10.04 -53.94
N ILE A 21 0.84 -9.80 -54.05
CA ILE A 21 1.80 -10.23 -53.04
C ILE A 21 1.58 -9.51 -51.70
N LEU A 22 1.28 -8.21 -51.75
CA LEU A 22 1.01 -7.43 -50.52
C LEU A 22 -0.24 -7.92 -49.79
N ILE A 23 -1.31 -8.22 -50.55
CA ILE A 23 -2.54 -8.80 -50.00
C ILE A 23 -2.25 -10.18 -49.40
N LEU A 24 -1.46 -11.02 -50.06
CA LEU A 24 -1.09 -12.33 -49.55
C LEU A 24 -0.30 -12.23 -48.24
N ILE A 25 0.63 -11.29 -48.16
CA ILE A 25 1.39 -11.04 -46.92
C ILE A 25 0.46 -10.59 -45.77
N ILE A 26 -0.48 -9.70 -46.05
CA ILE A 26 -1.47 -9.25 -45.06
C ILE A 26 -2.32 -10.42 -44.56
N LEU A 27 -2.81 -11.28 -45.47
CA LEU A 27 -3.59 -12.47 -45.12
C LEU A 27 -2.78 -13.48 -44.29
N ILE A 28 -1.49 -13.67 -44.61
CA ILE A 28 -0.59 -14.53 -43.83
C ILE A 28 -0.37 -13.95 -42.44
N VAL A 29 -0.09 -12.66 -42.32
CA VAL A 29 0.11 -11.99 -41.02
C VAL A 29 -1.13 -12.06 -40.16
N HIS A 30 -2.34 -11.86 -40.74
CA HIS A 30 -3.58 -12.01 -39.98
C HIS A 30 -3.87 -13.45 -39.60
N GLY A 31 -3.62 -14.41 -40.49
CA GLY A 31 -3.77 -15.84 -40.22
C GLY A 31 -2.80 -16.33 -39.11
N VAL A 32 -1.56 -15.91 -39.19
CA VAL A 32 -0.53 -16.27 -38.20
C VAL A 32 -0.83 -15.62 -36.83
N ARG A 33 -1.33 -14.37 -36.80
CA ARG A 33 -1.77 -13.75 -35.53
C ARG A 33 -2.96 -14.51 -34.91
N GLY A 34 -3.90 -15.00 -35.68
CA GLY A 34 -5.03 -15.80 -35.19
C GLY A 34 -4.64 -17.16 -34.62
N VAL A 35 -3.54 -17.75 -35.14
CA VAL A 35 -3.05 -19.08 -34.71
C VAL A 35 -2.02 -19.01 -33.59
N LEU A 36 -1.19 -17.94 -33.56
CA LEU A 36 -0.14 -17.76 -32.54
C LEU A 36 -0.59 -17.01 -31.30
N SER A 37 -1.79 -16.41 -31.31
CA SER A 37 -2.44 -15.85 -30.13
C SER A 37 -3.82 -16.47 -30.01
N PRO A 38 -3.96 -17.75 -29.61
CA PRO A 38 -5.23 -18.22 -29.13
C PRO A 38 -5.52 -17.33 -27.91
N GLY A 39 -6.58 -16.55 -27.98
CA GLY A 39 -7.09 -15.81 -26.84
C GLY A 39 -7.29 -16.82 -25.71
N ILE A 40 -6.37 -16.84 -24.76
CA ILE A 40 -6.57 -17.61 -23.52
C ILE A 40 -7.77 -16.94 -22.87
N ASP A 41 -8.90 -17.60 -22.88
CA ASP A 41 -10.08 -17.17 -22.14
C ASP A 41 -9.75 -17.27 -20.65
N THR A 42 -9.37 -16.15 -20.06
CA THR A 42 -9.05 -16.04 -18.63
C THR A 42 -10.28 -15.68 -17.81
N THR A 43 -11.46 -15.54 -18.42
CA THR A 43 -12.70 -15.11 -17.76
C THR A 43 -13.05 -16.02 -16.59
N ALA A 44 -12.96 -17.33 -16.77
CA ALA A 44 -13.21 -18.30 -15.69
C ALA A 44 -12.16 -18.22 -14.57
N GLY A 45 -10.90 -17.89 -14.90
CA GLY A 45 -9.83 -17.69 -13.91
C GLY A 45 -10.02 -16.40 -13.12
N VAL A 46 -10.38 -15.31 -13.78
CA VAL A 46 -10.69 -14.03 -13.15
C VAL A 46 -11.92 -14.15 -12.25
N GLU A 47 -12.98 -14.79 -12.72
CA GLU A 47 -14.20 -15.04 -11.94
C GLU A 47 -13.92 -15.94 -10.73
N TYR A 48 -13.07 -16.96 -10.86
CA TYR A 48 -12.64 -17.80 -9.74
C TYR A 48 -11.84 -16.99 -8.70
N ILE A 49 -10.90 -16.15 -9.14
CA ILE A 49 -10.11 -15.29 -8.25
C ILE A 49 -11.04 -14.29 -7.54
N GLN A 50 -11.90 -13.59 -8.26
CA GLN A 50 -12.86 -12.64 -7.68
C GLN A 50 -13.83 -13.31 -6.70
N THR A 51 -14.27 -14.55 -7.00
CA THR A 51 -15.13 -15.31 -6.07
C THR A 51 -14.35 -15.73 -4.83
N LYS A 52 -13.07 -16.07 -4.98
CA LYS A 52 -12.20 -16.42 -3.85
C LYS A 52 -11.79 -15.21 -3.02
N GLU A 53 -11.57 -14.08 -3.63
CA GLU A 53 -11.35 -12.80 -2.94
C GLU A 53 -12.60 -12.32 -2.21
N ALA A 54 -13.80 -12.61 -2.74
CA ALA A 54 -15.08 -12.34 -2.08
C ALA A 54 -15.51 -13.44 -1.08
N GLU A 55 -14.91 -14.63 -1.11
CA GLU A 55 -15.03 -15.61 -0.03
C GLU A 55 -14.35 -15.03 1.21
N ASN A 56 -15.15 -14.41 1.95
CA ASN A 56 -15.05 -13.72 3.23
C ASN A 56 -13.70 -13.95 3.95
N VAL A 57 -12.71 -13.12 3.61
CA VAL A 57 -11.41 -13.04 4.31
C VAL A 57 -11.66 -12.99 5.83
N THR A 58 -12.68 -12.24 6.25
CA THR A 58 -13.12 -12.12 7.65
C THR A 58 -13.51 -13.47 8.28
N ASP A 59 -14.14 -14.40 7.54
CA ASP A 59 -14.50 -15.71 8.09
C ASP A 59 -13.28 -16.63 8.25
N ILE A 60 -12.30 -16.50 7.35
CA ILE A 60 -11.03 -17.23 7.44
C ILE A 60 -10.19 -16.66 8.59
N GLU A 61 -10.09 -15.34 8.70
CA GLU A 61 -9.41 -14.64 9.79
C GLU A 61 -10.03 -14.99 11.15
N ASN A 62 -11.36 -14.94 11.28
CA ASN A 62 -12.06 -15.36 12.49
C ASN A 62 -11.84 -16.85 12.84
N LYS A 63 -11.65 -17.70 11.84
CA LYS A 63 -11.37 -19.11 12.06
C LYS A 63 -9.93 -19.35 12.53
N ILE A 64 -8.97 -18.59 11.98
CA ILE A 64 -7.58 -18.59 12.40
C ILE A 64 -7.49 -18.08 13.84
N SER A 65 -8.10 -16.93 14.16
CA SER A 65 -8.14 -16.39 15.53
C SER A 65 -8.70 -17.37 16.55
N ARG A 66 -9.77 -18.11 16.21
CA ARG A 66 -10.32 -19.16 17.11
C ARG A 66 -9.35 -20.32 17.34
N LEU A 67 -8.53 -20.67 16.35
CA LEU A 67 -7.52 -21.73 16.48
C LEU A 67 -6.34 -21.25 17.33
N GLU A 68 -5.91 -20.01 17.16
CA GLU A 68 -4.85 -19.38 17.95
C GLU A 68 -5.26 -19.26 19.43
N HIS A 69 -6.54 -18.97 19.74
CA HIS A 69 -7.07 -18.98 21.11
C HIS A 69 -7.05 -20.35 21.80
N GLN A 70 -7.21 -21.44 21.04
CA GLN A 70 -7.13 -22.78 21.62
C GLN A 70 -5.72 -23.13 22.09
N ASP A 71 -4.69 -22.54 21.46
CA ASP A 71 -3.29 -22.77 21.83
C ASP A 71 -2.81 -21.84 22.97
N SER A 72 -3.48 -20.68 23.17
CA SER A 72 -3.10 -19.65 24.17
C SER A 72 -3.76 -19.85 25.54
N ALA A 73 -4.63 -20.82 25.74
CA ALA A 73 -5.37 -21.06 26.99
C ALA A 73 -4.51 -21.60 28.15
N GLY A 74 -3.31 -21.03 28.35
CA GLY A 74 -2.34 -21.55 29.33
C GLY A 74 -1.50 -20.53 30.08
N SER A 75 -1.86 -19.23 30.22
CA SER A 75 -1.06 -18.32 31.05
C SER A 75 -1.86 -17.19 31.70
N GLY A 76 -1.87 -17.19 33.05
CA GLY A 76 -1.74 -16.04 33.97
C GLY A 76 -2.88 -15.03 34.08
N GLU A 77 -3.44 -14.96 35.28
CA GLU A 77 -4.40 -13.93 35.73
C GLU A 77 -3.79 -12.52 35.62
N GLY A 78 -4.40 -11.62 34.83
CA GLY A 78 -4.22 -10.18 34.92
C GLY A 78 -3.73 -9.43 33.68
N GLU A 79 -3.24 -10.11 32.64
CA GLU A 79 -2.87 -9.51 31.37
C GLU A 79 -4.00 -9.68 30.35
N ASP A 80 -4.24 -8.68 29.52
CA ASP A 80 -5.19 -8.77 28.43
C ASP A 80 -4.76 -9.87 27.45
N SER A 81 -5.44 -11.01 27.50
CA SER A 81 -5.10 -12.21 26.72
C SER A 81 -5.54 -12.17 25.26
N ARG A 82 -6.12 -11.05 24.80
CA ARG A 82 -6.50 -10.90 23.39
C ARG A 82 -5.26 -10.87 22.50
N SER A 83 -5.33 -11.57 21.37
CA SER A 83 -4.29 -11.46 20.34
C SER A 83 -4.27 -10.04 19.72
N LEU A 84 -3.15 -9.66 19.09
CA LEU A 84 -3.05 -8.38 18.36
C LEU A 84 -4.15 -8.24 17.29
N LYS A 85 -4.47 -9.32 16.57
CA LYS A 85 -5.54 -9.34 15.59
C LYS A 85 -6.91 -9.02 16.19
N GLU A 86 -7.17 -9.45 17.42
CA GLU A 86 -8.42 -9.13 18.11
C GLU A 86 -8.43 -7.71 18.64
N LYS A 87 -7.32 -7.24 19.22
CA LYS A 87 -7.19 -5.85 19.65
C LYS A 87 -7.45 -4.88 18.49
N PHE A 88 -6.92 -5.17 17.30
CA PHE A 88 -7.09 -4.35 16.10
C PHE A 88 -8.37 -4.69 15.27
N SER A 89 -9.26 -5.55 15.75
CA SER A 89 -10.45 -5.97 14.98
C SER A 89 -11.40 -4.83 14.59
N THR A 90 -11.39 -3.73 15.35
CA THR A 90 -12.17 -2.51 15.08
C THR A 90 -11.29 -1.29 14.75
N ALA A 91 -10.02 -1.52 14.48
CA ALA A 91 -9.04 -0.49 14.16
C ALA A 91 -8.45 -0.71 12.76
N VAL A 92 -8.00 0.37 12.13
CA VAL A 92 -7.22 0.31 10.89
C VAL A 92 -5.92 1.09 11.05
N VAL A 93 -4.86 0.59 10.40
CA VAL A 93 -3.59 1.28 10.24
C VAL A 93 -3.48 1.72 8.78
N ILE A 94 -3.40 3.02 8.54
CA ILE A 94 -3.25 3.61 7.20
C ILE A 94 -1.80 4.08 7.05
N GLY A 95 -1.09 3.61 6.02
CA GLY A 95 0.29 4.01 5.82
C GLY A 95 0.95 3.57 4.53
N ASP A 96 2.27 3.63 4.52
CA ASP A 96 3.11 3.34 3.36
C ASP A 96 3.65 1.89 3.35
N SER A 97 4.81 1.67 2.72
CA SER A 97 5.46 0.34 2.64
C SER A 97 5.82 -0.24 4.01
N VAL A 98 6.12 0.60 5.01
CA VAL A 98 6.40 0.11 6.36
C VAL A 98 5.12 -0.47 6.98
N THR A 99 4.00 0.21 6.82
CA THR A 99 2.69 -0.28 7.30
C THR A 99 2.27 -1.59 6.65
N GLN A 100 2.63 -1.81 5.38
CA GLN A 100 2.31 -3.03 4.64
C GLN A 100 2.82 -4.30 5.34
N GLY A 101 3.94 -4.21 6.05
CA GLY A 101 4.52 -5.34 6.77
C GLY A 101 3.60 -5.96 7.82
N PHE A 102 2.65 -5.23 8.40
CA PHE A 102 1.65 -5.82 9.30
C PHE A 102 0.85 -6.95 8.65
N SER A 103 0.48 -6.79 7.38
CA SER A 103 -0.24 -7.82 6.63
C SER A 103 0.71 -8.84 6.01
N GLU A 104 1.88 -8.44 5.52
CA GLU A 104 2.87 -9.34 4.92
C GLU A 104 3.39 -10.37 5.93
N PHE A 105 3.66 -9.95 7.17
CA PHE A 105 4.11 -10.82 8.25
C PHE A 105 2.96 -11.40 9.10
N ASN A 106 1.71 -11.20 8.65
CA ASN A 106 0.51 -11.75 9.30
C ASN A 106 0.35 -11.37 10.78
N VAL A 107 0.81 -10.17 11.17
CA VAL A 107 0.70 -9.65 12.53
C VAL A 107 -0.69 -9.10 12.82
N LEU A 108 -1.27 -8.37 11.86
CA LEU A 108 -2.65 -7.90 11.89
C LEU A 108 -3.48 -8.56 10.78
N ASN A 109 -4.79 -8.51 10.92
CA ASN A 109 -5.69 -8.93 9.86
C ASN A 109 -5.55 -8.00 8.64
N ALA A 110 -5.66 -8.53 7.43
CA ALA A 110 -5.58 -7.73 6.20
C ALA A 110 -6.64 -6.62 6.16
N SER A 111 -7.80 -6.84 6.78
CA SER A 111 -8.86 -5.83 6.93
C SER A 111 -8.51 -4.66 7.85
N SER A 112 -7.50 -4.83 8.71
CA SER A 112 -6.99 -3.79 9.62
C SER A 112 -5.80 -3.01 9.04
N VAL A 113 -5.36 -3.30 7.80
CA VAL A 113 -4.19 -2.68 7.17
C VAL A 113 -4.57 -2.09 5.83
N ILE A 114 -4.44 -0.78 5.70
CA ILE A 114 -4.70 -0.06 4.45
C ILE A 114 -3.40 0.63 4.05
N SER A 115 -2.69 0.10 3.07
CA SER A 115 -1.35 0.58 2.75
C SER A 115 -1.10 0.70 1.24
N LYS A 116 -0.18 1.60 0.88
CA LYS A 116 0.32 1.76 -0.48
C LYS A 116 1.82 2.04 -0.44
N ILE A 117 2.61 1.23 -1.16
CA ILE A 117 4.06 1.45 -1.26
C ILE A 117 4.33 2.84 -1.83
N GLY A 118 5.25 3.58 -1.19
CA GLY A 118 5.64 4.92 -1.61
C GLY A 118 4.54 5.97 -1.45
N LEU A 119 3.55 5.74 -0.58
CA LEU A 119 2.42 6.64 -0.36
C LEU A 119 2.89 8.02 0.12
N HIS A 120 2.43 9.05 -0.57
CA HIS A 120 2.55 10.45 -0.16
C HIS A 120 1.26 10.97 0.47
N LEU A 121 1.37 12.02 1.30
CA LEU A 121 0.24 12.66 1.97
C LEU A 121 -0.85 13.14 1.00
N TYR A 122 -0.46 13.62 -0.18
CA TYR A 122 -1.40 14.09 -1.22
C TYR A 122 -2.11 12.96 -1.99
N GLU A 123 -1.78 11.70 -1.73
CA GLU A 123 -2.36 10.51 -2.39
C GLU A 123 -3.26 9.68 -1.47
N THR A 124 -3.61 10.18 -0.27
CA THR A 124 -4.30 9.42 0.77
C THR A 124 -5.80 9.25 0.55
N ASP A 125 -6.42 9.98 -0.37
CA ASP A 125 -7.87 10.03 -0.55
C ASP A 125 -8.49 8.63 -0.76
N ASP A 126 -7.93 7.80 -1.63
CA ASP A 126 -8.45 6.46 -1.91
C ASP A 126 -8.35 5.53 -0.68
N LEU A 127 -7.32 5.71 0.16
CA LEU A 127 -7.13 4.91 1.36
C LEU A 127 -8.12 5.33 2.46
N ILE A 128 -8.41 6.62 2.55
CA ILE A 128 -9.42 7.16 3.47
C ILE A 128 -10.82 6.67 3.08
N GLU A 129 -11.15 6.62 1.79
CA GLU A 129 -12.42 6.04 1.33
C GLU A 129 -12.51 4.54 1.65
N GLN A 130 -11.44 3.77 1.54
CA GLN A 130 -11.40 2.37 1.97
C GLN A 130 -11.63 2.26 3.49
N ALA A 131 -11.00 3.11 4.30
CA ALA A 131 -11.23 3.15 5.75
C ALA A 131 -12.69 3.48 6.08
N LYS A 132 -13.31 4.40 5.33
CA LYS A 132 -14.73 4.75 5.49
C LYS A 132 -15.65 3.56 5.24
N GLU A 133 -15.37 2.72 4.25
CA GLU A 133 -16.15 1.50 3.98
C GLU A 133 -16.08 0.51 5.15
N ILE A 134 -14.93 0.44 5.84
CA ILE A 134 -14.71 -0.40 7.02
C ILE A 134 -15.41 0.20 8.26
N SER A 135 -15.50 1.53 8.34
CA SER A 135 -16.06 2.27 9.49
C SER A 135 -15.39 1.90 10.82
N PRO A 136 -14.06 2.06 10.94
CA PRO A 136 -13.31 1.68 12.12
C PRO A 136 -13.62 2.59 13.31
N GLY A 137 -13.54 2.06 14.54
CA GLY A 137 -13.59 2.85 15.77
C GLY A 137 -12.29 3.59 16.07
N THR A 138 -11.16 3.10 15.52
CA THR A 138 -9.82 3.70 15.71
C THR A 138 -9.05 3.70 14.40
N VAL A 139 -8.39 4.81 14.09
CA VAL A 139 -7.53 4.99 12.91
C VAL A 139 -6.13 5.35 13.39
N PHE A 140 -5.14 4.55 13.00
CA PHE A 140 -3.73 4.86 13.15
C PHE A 140 -3.18 5.34 11.81
N LEU A 141 -2.52 6.50 11.81
CA LEU A 141 -1.82 7.02 10.65
C LEU A 141 -0.31 6.78 10.82
N ALA A 142 0.31 6.14 9.87
CA ALA A 142 1.77 5.94 9.81
C ALA A 142 2.26 6.43 8.44
N LEU A 143 2.39 7.75 8.31
CA LEU A 143 2.58 8.48 7.06
C LEU A 143 3.69 9.53 7.22
N GLY A 144 4.27 9.92 6.11
CA GLY A 144 5.09 11.13 6.02
C GLY A 144 6.56 10.89 5.68
N ARG A 145 7.10 9.67 5.81
CA ARG A 145 8.49 9.39 5.44
C ARG A 145 8.79 9.74 3.98
N ASN A 146 7.89 9.38 3.08
CA ASN A 146 8.04 9.65 1.65
C ASN A 146 7.92 11.14 1.31
N ASP A 147 7.41 11.96 2.23
CA ASP A 147 7.18 13.38 2.00
C ASP A 147 8.37 14.27 2.40
N LEU A 148 9.37 13.74 3.11
CA LEU A 148 10.56 14.51 3.50
C LEU A 148 11.32 15.02 2.26
N ALA A 149 11.53 14.15 1.28
CA ALA A 149 12.19 14.54 0.02
C ALA A 149 11.32 15.49 -0.80
N SER A 150 10.02 15.28 -0.88
CA SER A 150 9.10 16.10 -1.69
C SER A 150 8.92 17.52 -1.12
N THR A 151 9.09 17.69 0.18
CA THR A 151 9.06 18.98 0.88
C THR A 151 10.45 19.59 1.06
N GLU A 152 11.50 18.95 0.54
CA GLU A 152 12.90 19.43 0.57
C GLU A 152 13.38 19.85 1.99
N GLY A 153 12.94 19.15 3.03
CA GLY A 153 13.24 19.47 4.43
C GLY A 153 12.37 20.59 5.02
N ASN A 154 11.32 21.05 4.32
CA ASN A 154 10.41 22.08 4.79
C ASN A 154 9.28 21.48 5.64
N ALA A 155 9.47 21.48 6.97
CA ALA A 155 8.49 20.94 7.92
C ALA A 155 7.16 21.72 7.91
N ASP A 156 7.15 23.01 7.61
CA ASP A 156 5.91 23.80 7.57
C ASP A 156 5.00 23.34 6.41
N GLU A 157 5.59 23.12 5.22
CA GLU A 157 4.87 22.58 4.07
C GLU A 157 4.34 21.17 4.33
N PHE A 158 5.15 20.33 4.96
CA PHE A 158 4.73 19.00 5.39
C PHE A 158 3.52 19.06 6.33
N ILE A 159 3.53 19.94 7.33
CA ILE A 159 2.43 20.12 8.28
C ILE A 159 1.17 20.65 7.59
N GLU A 160 1.29 21.52 6.57
CA GLU A 160 0.15 21.94 5.76
C GLU A 160 -0.49 20.75 5.00
N GLN A 161 0.33 19.85 4.47
CA GLN A 161 -0.16 18.65 3.78
C GLN A 161 -0.79 17.66 4.78
N TYR A 162 -0.13 17.41 5.92
CA TYR A 162 -0.65 16.51 6.95
C TYR A 162 -1.97 17.02 7.55
N THR A 163 -2.09 18.33 7.70
CA THR A 163 -3.33 19.00 8.13
C THR A 163 -4.51 18.64 7.23
N LYS A 164 -4.32 18.62 5.90
CA LYS A 164 -5.38 18.24 4.95
C LYS A 164 -5.80 16.78 5.11
N VAL A 165 -4.84 15.89 5.37
CA VAL A 165 -5.14 14.46 5.65
C VAL A 165 -6.00 14.34 6.90
N LEU A 166 -5.63 15.01 8.00
CA LEU A 166 -6.40 14.99 9.25
C LEU A 166 -7.78 15.60 9.07
N ASP A 167 -7.92 16.70 8.32
CA ASP A 167 -9.21 17.31 8.00
C ASP A 167 -10.09 16.35 7.20
N ARG A 168 -9.52 15.64 6.23
CA ARG A 168 -10.23 14.64 5.43
C ARG A 168 -10.69 13.46 6.28
N ILE A 169 -9.82 12.93 7.15
CA ILE A 169 -10.19 11.86 8.08
C ILE A 169 -11.33 12.30 9.01
N ASN A 170 -11.24 13.48 9.61
CA ASN A 170 -12.28 14.00 10.48
C ASN A 170 -13.62 14.19 9.74
N GLN A 171 -13.59 14.53 8.46
CA GLN A 171 -14.79 14.65 7.63
C GLN A 171 -15.43 13.31 7.31
N GLU A 172 -14.64 12.30 6.95
CA GLU A 172 -15.13 11.00 6.46
C GLU A 172 -15.37 9.99 7.59
N LEU A 173 -14.65 10.13 8.70
CA LEU A 173 -14.65 9.24 9.87
C LEU A 173 -14.81 10.04 11.18
N PRO A 174 -15.87 10.84 11.33
CA PRO A 174 -16.02 11.78 12.46
C PRO A 174 -16.13 11.12 13.83
N ASP A 175 -16.48 9.84 13.88
CA ASP A 175 -16.65 9.07 15.12
C ASP A 175 -15.42 8.22 15.48
N ALA A 176 -14.38 8.21 14.63
CA ALA A 176 -13.18 7.43 14.86
C ALA A 176 -12.18 8.16 15.77
N ASN A 177 -11.57 7.42 16.70
CA ASN A 177 -10.41 7.91 17.44
C ASN A 177 -9.19 7.90 16.51
N VAL A 178 -8.52 9.02 16.36
CA VAL A 178 -7.36 9.15 15.46
C VAL A 178 -6.08 9.22 16.26
N PHE A 179 -5.10 8.41 15.84
CA PHE A 179 -3.75 8.42 16.37
C PHE A 179 -2.75 8.58 15.22
N VAL A 180 -1.73 9.39 15.44
CA VAL A 180 -0.65 9.63 14.48
C VAL A 180 0.63 9.01 15.02
N ASN A 181 1.19 8.08 14.28
CA ASN A 181 2.51 7.51 14.60
C ASN A 181 3.62 8.46 14.18
N SER A 182 4.67 8.55 14.96
CA SER A 182 5.91 9.21 14.55
C SER A 182 6.51 8.52 13.32
N ILE A 183 7.23 9.27 12.51
CA ILE A 183 8.07 8.72 11.45
C ILE A 183 9.25 8.03 12.12
N PHE A 184 9.51 6.77 11.76
CA PHE A 184 10.64 6.02 12.31
C PHE A 184 11.99 6.61 11.89
N PRO A 185 12.97 6.63 12.78
CA PRO A 185 14.36 6.93 12.40
C PRO A 185 14.87 5.87 11.41
N VAL A 186 15.94 6.20 10.72
CA VAL A 186 16.60 5.31 9.77
C VAL A 186 18.07 5.14 10.13
N GLN A 187 18.71 4.09 9.62
CA GLN A 187 20.15 3.91 9.78
C GLN A 187 20.92 4.81 8.79
N ASP A 188 22.17 5.15 9.11
CA ASP A 188 23.03 6.06 8.32
C ASP A 188 23.11 5.69 6.84
N LYS A 189 23.08 4.40 6.51
CA LYS A 189 23.14 3.94 5.11
C LYS A 189 21.94 4.37 4.26
N ALA A 190 20.76 4.55 4.87
CA ALA A 190 19.58 5.04 4.16
C ALA A 190 19.71 6.52 3.77
N LEU A 191 20.56 7.29 4.48
CA LEU A 191 20.83 8.70 4.18
C LEU A 191 21.68 8.87 2.90
N GLU A 192 22.32 7.82 2.40
CA GLU A 192 23.04 7.84 1.13
C GLU A 192 22.07 7.96 -0.05
N ASP A 193 20.90 7.30 0.06
CA ASP A 193 19.86 7.29 -0.98
C ASP A 193 18.91 8.50 -0.83
N ASP A 194 18.54 8.85 0.41
CA ASP A 194 17.68 10.01 0.71
C ASP A 194 18.24 10.84 1.87
N PRO A 195 18.99 11.93 1.56
CA PRO A 195 19.58 12.81 2.57
C PRO A 195 18.58 13.58 3.42
N TYR A 196 17.31 13.71 3.01
CA TYR A 196 16.28 14.41 3.78
C TYR A 196 15.80 13.62 4.99
N LEU A 197 16.02 12.29 5.02
CA LEU A 197 15.71 11.44 6.17
C LEU A 197 16.47 11.83 7.46
N LYS A 198 17.55 12.60 7.35
CA LYS A 198 18.25 13.19 8.52
C LYS A 198 17.36 14.16 9.32
N ASP A 199 16.32 14.72 8.71
CA ASP A 199 15.45 15.73 9.29
C ASP A 199 14.21 15.12 9.99
N ILE A 200 14.07 13.77 10.06
CA ILE A 200 12.94 13.04 10.65
C ILE A 200 12.61 13.57 12.07
N ALA A 201 13.60 13.83 12.92
CA ALA A 201 13.35 14.33 14.26
C ALA A 201 12.62 15.70 14.26
N GLN A 202 12.98 16.60 13.34
CA GLN A 202 12.32 17.90 13.17
C GLN A 202 10.87 17.73 12.70
N TYR A 203 10.63 16.80 11.78
CA TYR A 203 9.28 16.50 11.29
C TYR A 203 8.41 15.90 12.38
N ASN A 204 8.94 14.98 13.18
CA ASN A 204 8.23 14.40 14.32
C ASN A 204 7.89 15.44 15.38
N GLU A 205 8.79 16.39 15.68
CA GLU A 205 8.49 17.51 16.59
C GLU A 205 7.34 18.38 16.07
N ALA A 206 7.34 18.69 14.77
CA ALA A 206 6.29 19.48 14.14
C ALA A 206 4.96 18.72 14.13
N LEU A 207 5.00 17.41 13.87
CA LEU A 207 3.84 16.53 13.83
C LEU A 207 3.21 16.36 15.22
N SER A 208 4.02 16.19 16.26
CA SER A 208 3.57 16.15 17.64
C SER A 208 2.84 17.44 18.03
N LYS A 209 3.40 18.61 17.70
CA LYS A 209 2.75 19.91 17.95
C LYS A 209 1.42 20.06 17.18
N LEU A 210 1.33 19.56 15.95
CA LEU A 210 0.08 19.54 15.20
C LEU A 210 -0.96 18.70 15.92
N CYS A 211 -0.60 17.48 16.36
CA CYS A 211 -1.49 16.58 17.09
C CYS A 211 -1.98 17.21 18.39
N ASP A 212 -1.08 17.79 19.18
CA ASP A 212 -1.42 18.52 20.42
C ASP A 212 -2.45 19.63 20.15
N SER A 213 -2.23 20.43 19.09
CA SER A 213 -3.12 21.56 18.75
C SER A 213 -4.51 21.11 18.30
N ARG A 214 -4.66 19.85 17.90
CA ARG A 214 -5.90 19.25 17.40
C ARG A 214 -6.53 18.24 18.36
N GLU A 215 -5.94 18.05 19.53
CA GLU A 215 -6.37 17.05 20.51
C GLU A 215 -6.38 15.62 19.93
N ILE A 216 -5.44 15.31 19.03
CA ILE A 216 -5.24 14.00 18.40
C ILE A 216 -4.10 13.28 19.11
N GLY A 217 -4.22 11.97 19.32
CA GLY A 217 -3.16 11.17 19.93
C GLY A 217 -1.91 11.10 19.04
N PHE A 218 -0.74 11.44 19.61
CA PHE A 218 0.56 11.22 18.96
C PHE A 218 1.26 10.04 19.63
N ILE A 219 1.71 9.07 18.83
CA ILE A 219 2.44 7.88 19.29
C ILE A 219 3.89 8.02 18.88
N ASP A 220 4.76 8.27 19.84
CA ASP A 220 6.19 8.30 19.58
C ASP A 220 6.76 6.87 19.60
N ASN A 221 7.13 6.39 18.41
CA ASN A 221 7.69 5.06 18.21
C ASN A 221 9.22 5.10 17.98
N THR A 222 9.87 6.24 18.16
CA THR A 222 11.28 6.42 17.78
C THR A 222 12.21 5.47 18.52
N ASP A 223 11.93 5.18 19.78
CA ASP A 223 12.73 4.27 20.62
C ASP A 223 12.52 2.78 20.27
N LEU A 224 11.49 2.44 19.50
CA LEU A 224 11.25 1.06 19.06
C LEU A 224 12.17 0.63 17.91
N ALA A 225 12.72 1.58 17.18
CA ALA A 225 13.53 1.33 15.97
C ALA A 225 14.98 0.95 16.35
N GLU A 226 15.13 -0.17 17.07
CA GLU A 226 16.45 -0.70 17.44
C GLU A 226 17.16 -1.33 16.23
N ASP A 227 18.50 -1.28 16.21
CA ASP A 227 19.34 -1.78 15.11
C ASP A 227 19.03 -3.21 14.68
N GLN A 228 18.63 -4.08 15.60
CA GLN A 228 18.30 -5.48 15.32
C GLN A 228 17.06 -5.68 14.44
N TYR A 229 16.18 -4.69 14.36
CA TYR A 229 14.93 -4.78 13.62
C TYR A 229 15.04 -4.29 12.18
N PHE A 230 16.10 -3.58 11.81
CA PHE A 230 16.24 -3.06 10.45
C PHE A 230 16.60 -4.16 9.45
N GLU A 231 16.03 -4.05 8.26
CA GLU A 231 16.47 -4.79 7.09
C GLU A 231 17.80 -4.22 6.54
N GLU A 232 18.34 -4.89 5.51
CA GLU A 232 19.64 -4.49 4.92
C GLU A 232 19.65 -3.06 4.37
N ASP A 233 18.50 -2.49 4.01
CA ASP A 233 18.39 -1.12 3.47
C ASP A 233 18.44 -0.04 4.55
N GLY A 234 18.25 -0.39 5.84
CA GLY A 234 18.31 0.53 6.98
C GLY A 234 17.11 1.45 7.14
N GLN A 235 15.99 1.12 6.48
CA GLN A 235 14.76 1.90 6.54
C GLN A 235 13.49 1.05 6.64
N HIS A 236 13.53 -0.21 6.22
CA HIS A 236 12.46 -1.18 6.43
C HIS A 236 12.79 -2.09 7.60
N PHE A 237 11.77 -2.80 8.10
CA PHE A 237 11.89 -3.59 9.31
C PHE A 237 11.62 -5.07 9.04
N THR A 238 12.31 -5.92 9.80
CA THR A 238 12.11 -7.36 9.81
C THR A 238 10.78 -7.75 10.49
N ALA A 239 10.34 -8.98 10.29
CA ALA A 239 9.08 -9.50 10.85
C ALA A 239 8.97 -9.33 12.37
N ASP A 240 10.08 -9.43 13.11
CA ASP A 240 10.11 -9.37 14.57
C ASP A 240 9.77 -7.98 15.13
N PHE A 241 9.87 -6.94 14.32
CA PHE A 241 9.53 -5.56 14.70
C PHE A 241 8.02 -5.34 14.84
N TYR A 242 7.23 -5.90 13.92
CA TYR A 242 5.81 -5.56 13.79
C TYR A 242 4.95 -5.90 15.01
N PRO A 243 5.15 -7.04 15.72
CA PRO A 243 4.47 -7.28 16.98
C PRO A 243 4.77 -6.20 18.03
N VAL A 244 6.03 -5.75 18.15
CA VAL A 244 6.43 -4.71 19.09
C VAL A 244 5.73 -3.38 18.80
N TRP A 245 5.68 -2.99 17.55
CA TRP A 245 4.97 -1.79 17.12
C TRP A 245 3.46 -1.87 17.33
N ALA A 246 2.83 -3.00 16.99
CA ALA A 246 1.41 -3.20 17.21
C ALA A 246 1.04 -3.18 18.71
N GLU A 247 1.83 -3.83 19.56
CA GLU A 247 1.61 -3.80 21.01
C GLU A 247 1.68 -2.38 21.57
N HIS A 248 2.68 -1.61 21.16
CA HIS A 248 2.82 -0.20 21.59
C HIS A 248 1.62 0.66 21.15
N MET A 249 1.18 0.53 19.89
CA MET A 249 -0.03 1.20 19.42
C MET A 249 -1.28 0.80 20.20
N ALA A 250 -1.44 -0.49 20.49
CA ALA A 250 -2.58 -1.01 21.25
C ALA A 250 -2.58 -0.50 22.70
N GLU A 251 -1.41 -0.42 23.34
CA GLU A 251 -1.26 0.11 24.69
C GLU A 251 -1.64 1.60 24.75
N VAL A 252 -1.08 2.43 23.86
CA VAL A 252 -1.37 3.87 23.83
C VAL A 252 -2.83 4.17 23.52
N ALA A 253 -3.45 3.40 22.62
CA ALA A 253 -4.85 3.59 22.24
C ALA A 253 -5.84 2.86 23.15
N ALA A 254 -5.36 2.09 24.13
CA ALA A 254 -6.16 1.26 25.04
C ALA A 254 -7.11 0.30 24.29
N LEU A 255 -6.60 -0.40 23.26
CA LEU A 255 -7.33 -1.39 22.46
C LEU A 255 -7.53 -2.71 23.22
#